data_6a03ee3e16452b21f9050d2ed52a4a1e
#
_entry.id   6a03ee3e16452b21f9050d2ed52a4a1e
#
_cell.length_a   1.000
_cell.length_b   1.000
_cell.length_c   1.000
_cell.angle_alpha   90.00
_cell.angle_beta   90.00
_cell.angle_gamma   90.00
#
_symmetry.space_group_name_H-M   'P 1'
#
loop_
_entity.id
_entity.type
_entity.pdbx_description
1 polymer ?
#
loop_
_entity_poly.entity_id
_entity_poly.type
_entity_poly.pdbx_seq_one_letter_code
_entity_poly.pdbx_strand_id
1 'polypeptide(L)'
;MKKDERIGYISNVSNFGFVRSSANVLLAPDADANIFLMSDLQDPPELIPDLIKKWEETDNLVIFAVRSSSKENKILFFTKKIYYKILSKLSDQKMVKNTTGYGIYDKKVITSLRDSIDSYPFIKGLVCAIGFKWSTISYVSANRKSGKSTASLSFLIDFGILGIITSSRKPMRLITFLGLTLGFLSIIFSLVVMITKIIFWNKFAFGVAMISVTNLLFAGTILFALGIIGEYIGFINQRSLKFPLVIEKERFNVPSNQKK
;
A
#
# COMPACT_ATOMS: atom_id res chain seq x y z
N MET A 1 -5.51 3.62 -34.66
CA MET A 1 -4.41 4.02 -33.78
C MET A 1 -3.14 4.43 -34.52
N LYS A 2 -2.68 3.67 -35.53
CA LYS A 2 -1.44 4.04 -36.28
C LYS A 2 -1.50 5.33 -37.11
N LYS A 3 -2.64 6.02 -37.17
CA LYS A 3 -2.84 7.23 -37.99
C LYS A 3 -2.75 8.55 -37.19
N ASP A 4 -2.72 8.52 -35.87
CA ASP A 4 -2.63 9.72 -35.02
C ASP A 4 -1.36 9.63 -34.19
N GLU A 5 -0.42 10.55 -34.43
CA GLU A 5 0.87 10.62 -33.76
C GLU A 5 0.77 11.00 -32.27
N ARG A 6 -0.40 11.53 -31.84
CA ARG A 6 -0.68 11.86 -30.45
C ARG A 6 -1.04 10.62 -29.61
N ILE A 7 -1.38 9.50 -30.27
CA ILE A 7 -1.79 8.26 -29.60
C ILE A 7 -0.62 7.29 -29.61
N GLY A 8 -0.20 6.90 -28.42
CA GLY A 8 0.76 5.82 -28.22
C GLY A 8 0.18 4.66 -27.42
N TYR A 9 0.80 3.50 -27.51
CA TYR A 9 0.44 2.36 -26.68
C TYR A 9 1.67 1.55 -26.26
N ILE A 10 1.51 0.85 -25.14
CA ILE A 10 2.49 -0.13 -24.64
C ILE A 10 1.74 -1.44 -24.46
N SER A 11 2.23 -2.48 -25.12
CA SER A 11 1.73 -3.85 -24.97
C SER A 11 2.73 -4.67 -24.18
N ASN A 12 2.28 -5.34 -23.13
CA ASN A 12 3.12 -6.19 -22.29
C ASN A 12 3.12 -7.64 -22.82
N VAL A 13 4.21 -8.39 -22.59
CA VAL A 13 4.29 -9.82 -22.95
C VAL A 13 3.33 -10.69 -22.14
N SER A 14 2.96 -10.25 -20.93
CA SER A 14 2.02 -10.96 -20.05
C SER A 14 1.30 -9.96 -19.12
N ASN A 15 0.35 -10.47 -18.32
CA ASN A 15 -0.31 -9.66 -17.30
C ASN A 15 0.59 -9.53 -16.07
N PHE A 16 1.21 -8.37 -15.88
CA PHE A 16 2.05 -8.02 -14.71
C PHE A 16 1.27 -7.50 -13.51
N GLY A 17 -0.05 -7.49 -13.59
CA GLY A 17 -0.94 -6.98 -12.55
C GLY A 17 -1.05 -5.46 -12.52
N PHE A 18 -2.03 -5.00 -11.73
CA PHE A 18 -2.39 -3.58 -11.65
C PHE A 18 -1.22 -2.70 -11.16
N VAL A 19 -0.56 -3.10 -10.07
CA VAL A 19 0.47 -2.28 -9.40
C VAL A 19 1.64 -1.96 -10.34
N ARG A 20 2.19 -2.97 -11.01
CA ARG A 20 3.36 -2.83 -11.89
C ARG A 20 3.00 -2.14 -13.19
N SER A 21 1.87 -2.53 -13.81
CA SER A 21 1.44 -1.95 -15.08
C SER A 21 1.04 -0.49 -14.96
N SER A 22 0.34 -0.10 -13.90
CA SER A 22 -0.03 1.31 -13.67
C SER A 22 1.18 2.19 -13.39
N ALA A 23 2.16 1.69 -12.65
CA ALA A 23 3.42 2.39 -12.43
C ALA A 23 4.19 2.61 -13.74
N ASN A 24 4.31 1.56 -14.57
CA ASN A 24 4.98 1.67 -15.86
C ASN A 24 4.32 2.70 -16.78
N VAL A 25 3.00 2.67 -16.91
CA VAL A 25 2.25 3.61 -17.75
C VAL A 25 2.36 5.04 -17.26
N LEU A 26 2.29 5.28 -15.95
CA LEU A 26 2.45 6.62 -15.37
C LEU A 26 3.84 7.20 -15.65
N LEU A 27 4.87 6.36 -15.60
CA LEU A 27 6.26 6.80 -15.74
C LEU A 27 6.75 6.79 -17.19
N ALA A 28 6.02 6.19 -18.13
CA ALA A 28 6.45 6.02 -19.51
C ALA A 28 6.53 7.35 -20.31
N PRO A 29 5.54 8.27 -20.26
CA PRO A 29 5.60 9.52 -21.01
C PRO A 29 6.65 10.49 -20.46
N ASP A 30 7.32 11.22 -21.37
CA ASP A 30 8.18 12.34 -21.04
C ASP A 30 7.47 13.65 -21.45
N ALA A 31 6.79 14.24 -20.49
CA ALA A 31 6.01 15.46 -20.66
C ALA A 31 6.21 16.37 -19.43
N ASP A 32 5.72 17.60 -19.49
CA ASP A 32 5.81 18.54 -18.36
C ASP A 32 4.99 18.06 -17.16
N ALA A 33 3.89 17.35 -17.43
CA ALA A 33 3.12 16.62 -16.41
C ALA A 33 2.45 15.39 -17.01
N ASN A 34 2.29 14.34 -16.20
CA ASN A 34 1.60 13.11 -16.59
C ASN A 34 0.29 12.98 -15.83
N ILE A 35 -0.79 12.64 -16.54
CA ILE A 35 -2.09 12.35 -15.92
C ILE A 35 -2.33 10.85 -15.98
N PHE A 36 -2.57 10.24 -14.81
CA PHE A 36 -2.96 8.84 -14.70
C PHE A 36 -4.47 8.73 -14.62
N LEU A 37 -5.08 7.99 -15.56
CA LEU A 37 -6.51 7.74 -15.63
C LEU A 37 -6.76 6.27 -15.95
N MET A 38 -7.71 5.66 -15.25
CA MET A 38 -8.13 4.27 -15.52
C MET A 38 -9.11 4.21 -16.69
N SER A 39 -9.00 3.16 -17.52
CA SER A 39 -9.84 2.96 -18.71
C SER A 39 -11.27 2.49 -18.41
N ASP A 40 -11.63 2.20 -17.14
CA ASP A 40 -12.96 1.72 -16.75
C ASP A 40 -14.01 2.84 -16.64
N LEU A 41 -13.60 4.09 -16.88
CA LEU A 41 -14.44 5.29 -16.87
C LEU A 41 -15.22 5.50 -15.56
N GLN A 42 -14.77 4.90 -14.46
CA GLN A 42 -15.28 5.24 -13.13
C GLN A 42 -14.77 6.60 -12.65
N ASP A 43 -13.59 6.97 -13.12
CA ASP A 43 -12.95 8.25 -12.88
C ASP A 43 -13.21 9.15 -14.11
N PRO A 44 -13.88 10.32 -13.96
CA PRO A 44 -14.36 11.11 -15.10
C PRO A 44 -13.21 11.80 -15.83
N PRO A 45 -13.05 11.58 -17.16
CA PRO A 45 -12.07 12.32 -17.96
C PRO A 45 -12.33 13.83 -18.00
N GLU A 46 -13.58 14.23 -17.77
CA GLU A 46 -14.02 15.62 -17.74
C GLU A 46 -13.35 16.46 -16.64
N LEU A 47 -12.74 15.79 -15.65
CA LEU A 47 -11.98 16.44 -14.58
C LEU A 47 -10.56 16.88 -15.01
N ILE A 48 -10.09 16.40 -16.16
CA ILE A 48 -8.72 16.70 -16.64
C ILE A 48 -8.44 18.20 -16.74
N PRO A 49 -9.32 19.03 -17.33
CA PRO A 49 -9.09 20.49 -17.38
C PRO A 49 -8.93 21.13 -16.00
N ASP A 50 -9.72 20.68 -15.00
CA ASP A 50 -9.63 21.22 -13.64
C ASP A 50 -8.34 20.79 -12.93
N LEU A 51 -7.86 19.56 -13.21
CA LEU A 51 -6.56 19.07 -12.72
C LEU A 51 -5.42 19.92 -13.27
N ILE A 52 -5.42 20.19 -14.58
CA ILE A 52 -4.40 21.02 -15.26
C ILE A 52 -4.44 22.43 -14.70
N LYS A 53 -5.62 23.07 -14.68
CA LYS A 53 -5.78 24.42 -14.17
C LYS A 53 -5.24 24.55 -12.74
N LYS A 54 -5.59 23.63 -11.86
CA LYS A 54 -5.13 23.68 -10.48
C LYS A 54 -3.63 23.42 -10.35
N TRP A 55 -3.04 22.59 -11.22
CA TRP A 55 -1.60 22.36 -11.25
C TRP A 55 -0.85 23.63 -11.71
N GLU A 56 -1.35 24.33 -12.73
CA GLU A 56 -0.77 25.58 -13.24
C GLU A 56 -0.91 26.75 -12.24
N GLU A 57 -2.02 26.83 -11.51
CA GLU A 57 -2.32 27.92 -10.57
C GLU A 57 -1.67 27.73 -9.18
N THR A 58 -1.10 26.56 -8.88
CA THR A 58 -0.57 26.26 -7.54
C THR A 58 0.85 25.71 -7.59
N ASP A 59 1.60 25.87 -6.48
CA ASP A 59 2.94 25.26 -6.30
C ASP A 59 2.87 23.75 -5.98
N ASN A 60 1.71 23.11 -6.16
CA ASN A 60 1.58 21.70 -5.88
C ASN A 60 2.08 20.89 -7.07
N LEU A 61 3.01 19.97 -6.81
CA LEU A 61 3.59 19.11 -7.83
C LEU A 61 2.72 17.88 -8.15
N VAL A 62 1.71 17.61 -7.30
CA VAL A 62 0.74 16.54 -7.54
C VAL A 62 -0.66 17.01 -7.15
N ILE A 63 -1.63 16.82 -8.03
CA ILE A 63 -3.03 17.02 -7.73
C ILE A 63 -3.76 15.70 -7.84
N PHE A 64 -4.16 15.15 -6.70
CA PHE A 64 -4.93 13.90 -6.67
C PHE A 64 -6.42 14.15 -6.85
N ALA A 65 -7.05 13.36 -7.70
CA ALA A 65 -8.49 13.26 -7.72
C ALA A 65 -8.96 12.31 -6.62
N VAL A 66 -9.90 12.76 -5.79
CA VAL A 66 -10.40 12.05 -4.61
C VAL A 66 -11.89 11.82 -4.72
N ARG A 67 -12.32 10.58 -4.55
CA ARG A 67 -13.75 10.23 -4.56
C ARG A 67 -14.46 10.78 -3.31
N SER A 68 -15.40 11.71 -3.51
CA SER A 68 -16.20 12.32 -2.44
C SER A 68 -17.32 11.40 -1.95
N SER A 69 -17.89 10.61 -2.85
CA SER A 69 -18.89 9.59 -2.52
C SER A 69 -18.78 8.42 -3.50
N SER A 70 -19.07 7.21 -3.02
CA SER A 70 -19.28 6.04 -3.87
C SER A 70 -20.58 5.37 -3.42
N LYS A 71 -21.40 4.92 -4.38
CA LYS A 71 -22.56 4.08 -4.11
C LYS A 71 -22.12 2.64 -3.78
N GLU A 72 -21.23 2.51 -2.80
CA GLU A 72 -20.70 1.22 -2.38
C GLU A 72 -21.60 0.53 -1.36
N ASN A 73 -21.50 -0.80 -1.28
CA ASN A 73 -22.15 -1.58 -0.24
C ASN A 73 -21.68 -1.08 1.15
N LYS A 74 -22.63 -0.92 2.08
CA LYS A 74 -22.37 -0.42 3.45
C LYS A 74 -21.26 -1.19 4.17
N ILE A 75 -21.16 -2.50 3.95
CA ILE A 75 -20.10 -3.35 4.53
C ILE A 75 -18.73 -2.95 3.97
N LEU A 76 -18.63 -2.80 2.66
CA LEU A 76 -17.36 -2.41 2.00
C LEU A 76 -16.92 -0.99 2.39
N PHE A 77 -17.87 -0.09 2.57
CA PHE A 77 -17.61 1.26 3.07
C PHE A 77 -17.06 1.24 4.50
N PHE A 78 -17.65 0.41 5.37
CA PHE A 78 -17.21 0.27 6.77
C PHE A 78 -15.80 -0.33 6.87
N THR A 79 -15.51 -1.40 6.10
CA THR A 79 -14.17 -2.00 6.05
C THR A 79 -13.12 -1.03 5.52
N LYS A 80 -13.43 -0.24 4.48
CA LYS A 80 -12.55 0.82 4.00
C LYS A 80 -12.31 1.90 5.05
N LYS A 81 -13.34 2.31 5.78
CA LYS A 81 -13.23 3.30 6.86
C LYS A 81 -12.30 2.81 7.97
N ILE A 82 -12.44 1.55 8.39
CA ILE A 82 -11.54 0.91 9.37
C ILE A 82 -10.11 0.87 8.83
N TYR A 83 -9.93 0.38 7.61
CA TYR A 83 -8.62 0.32 6.95
C TYR A 83 -7.93 1.68 6.93
N TYR A 84 -8.60 2.73 6.45
CA TYR A 84 -8.01 4.08 6.40
C TYR A 84 -7.78 4.67 7.80
N LYS A 85 -8.60 4.31 8.80
CA LYS A 85 -8.36 4.69 10.19
C LYS A 85 -7.11 4.02 10.75
N ILE A 86 -6.91 2.74 10.48
CA ILE A 86 -5.71 1.99 10.87
C ILE A 86 -4.50 2.57 10.14
N LEU A 87 -4.58 2.70 8.82
CA LEU A 87 -3.50 3.25 7.99
C LEU A 87 -3.09 4.65 8.44
N SER A 88 -4.05 5.54 8.75
CA SER A 88 -3.75 6.90 9.21
C SER A 88 -3.11 6.97 10.60
N LYS A 89 -3.40 6.00 11.48
CA LYS A 89 -2.73 5.88 12.80
C LYS A 89 -1.34 5.27 12.68
N LEU A 90 -1.19 4.31 11.78
CA LEU A 90 0.06 3.60 11.56
C LEU A 90 1.02 4.39 10.66
N SER A 91 0.53 5.06 9.62
CA SER A 91 1.38 5.82 8.71
C SER A 91 2.13 6.94 9.42
N ASP A 92 3.41 7.06 9.12
CA ASP A 92 4.26 8.15 9.62
C ASP A 92 4.06 9.43 8.80
N GLN A 93 3.32 9.35 7.69
CA GLN A 93 3.07 10.47 6.77
C GLN A 93 1.58 10.63 6.45
N LYS A 94 1.19 11.86 6.10
CA LYS A 94 -0.18 12.14 5.64
C LYS A 94 -0.42 11.49 4.28
N MET A 95 -1.18 10.41 4.24
CA MET A 95 -1.56 9.75 3.00
C MET A 95 -2.88 10.29 2.44
N VAL A 96 -2.95 10.39 1.13
CA VAL A 96 -4.19 10.75 0.42
C VAL A 96 -5.19 9.60 0.53
N LYS A 97 -6.36 9.89 1.10
CA LYS A 97 -7.47 8.93 1.24
C LYS A 97 -8.36 8.95 -0.01
N ASN A 98 -9.03 7.84 -0.29
CA ASN A 98 -10.04 7.70 -1.33
C ASN A 98 -9.60 8.09 -2.75
N THR A 99 -8.30 8.01 -3.06
CA THR A 99 -7.81 8.16 -4.43
C THR A 99 -7.45 6.81 -5.03
N THR A 100 -7.73 6.64 -6.32
CA THR A 100 -7.30 5.50 -7.14
C THR A 100 -5.88 5.66 -7.68
N GLY A 101 -5.29 6.84 -7.50
CA GLY A 101 -4.09 7.30 -8.17
C GLY A 101 -4.40 8.22 -9.34
N TYR A 102 -5.68 8.40 -9.68
CA TYR A 102 -6.10 9.40 -10.66
C TYR A 102 -5.64 10.78 -10.22
N GLY A 103 -5.01 11.52 -11.13
CA GLY A 103 -4.45 12.83 -10.84
C GLY A 103 -3.39 13.22 -11.84
N ILE A 104 -2.85 14.44 -11.67
CA ILE A 104 -1.75 14.99 -12.44
C ILE A 104 -0.48 14.98 -11.60
N TYR A 105 0.62 14.64 -12.22
CA TYR A 105 1.95 14.48 -11.63
C TYR A 105 2.96 15.29 -12.43
N ASP A 106 3.57 16.28 -11.82
CA ASP A 106 4.61 17.12 -12.41
C ASP A 106 5.83 16.32 -12.86
N LYS A 107 6.55 16.81 -13.87
CA LYS A 107 7.78 16.20 -14.40
C LYS A 107 8.82 15.92 -13.31
N LYS A 108 8.98 16.81 -12.34
CA LYS A 108 9.91 16.63 -11.22
C LYS A 108 9.56 15.41 -10.39
N VAL A 109 8.25 15.20 -10.16
CA VAL A 109 7.74 14.02 -9.45
C VAL A 109 8.02 12.75 -10.24
N ILE A 110 7.68 12.75 -11.53
CA ILE A 110 7.89 11.61 -12.43
C ILE A 110 9.37 11.23 -12.49
N THR A 111 10.27 12.20 -12.61
CA THR A 111 11.73 11.96 -12.62
C THR A 111 12.19 11.32 -11.31
N SER A 112 11.81 11.90 -10.17
CA SER A 112 12.17 11.35 -8.86
C SER A 112 11.59 9.96 -8.60
N LEU A 113 10.38 9.70 -9.09
CA LEU A 113 9.77 8.37 -9.01
C LEU A 113 10.53 7.36 -9.86
N ARG A 114 10.98 7.71 -11.08
CA ARG A 114 11.78 6.83 -11.94
C ARG A 114 13.08 6.38 -11.27
N ASP A 115 13.72 7.30 -10.56
CA ASP A 115 15.00 7.03 -9.90
C ASP A 115 14.83 6.21 -8.59
N SER A 116 13.65 6.26 -7.99
CA SER A 116 13.36 5.66 -6.67
C SER A 116 12.48 4.42 -6.73
N ILE A 117 11.99 4.03 -7.91
CA ILE A 117 11.00 2.97 -8.04
C ILE A 117 11.62 1.59 -7.91
N ASP A 118 10.98 0.75 -7.15
CA ASP A 118 11.30 -0.67 -7.00
C ASP A 118 10.41 -1.57 -7.88
N SER A 119 10.65 -2.87 -7.83
CA SER A 119 9.94 -3.85 -8.65
C SER A 119 8.45 -4.00 -8.30
N TYR A 120 8.00 -3.52 -7.13
CA TYR A 120 6.60 -3.58 -6.68
C TYR A 120 6.18 -2.27 -6.00
N PRO A 121 5.98 -1.19 -6.77
CA PRO A 121 5.84 0.15 -6.24
C PRO A 121 4.44 0.45 -5.71
N PHE A 122 4.38 1.12 -4.57
CA PHE A 122 3.18 1.75 -4.06
C PHE A 122 3.22 3.26 -4.34
N ILE A 123 2.91 3.66 -5.58
CA ILE A 123 3.10 5.05 -6.09
C ILE A 123 2.52 6.10 -5.14
N LYS A 124 1.28 5.93 -4.65
CA LYS A 124 0.65 6.90 -3.74
C LYS A 124 1.44 7.10 -2.45
N GLY A 125 1.92 6.02 -1.89
CA GLY A 125 2.77 6.06 -0.70
C GLY A 125 4.13 6.68 -0.99
N LEU A 126 4.72 6.36 -2.14
CA LEU A 126 6.03 6.87 -2.53
C LEU A 126 6.01 8.38 -2.77
N VAL A 127 4.99 8.92 -3.46
CA VAL A 127 4.77 10.38 -3.63
C VAL A 127 4.69 11.09 -2.28
N CYS A 128 3.91 10.54 -1.33
CA CYS A 128 3.80 11.11 0.00
C CYS A 128 5.11 10.98 0.79
N ALA A 129 5.86 9.88 0.59
CA ALA A 129 7.11 9.58 1.28
C ALA A 129 8.26 10.50 0.87
N ILE A 130 8.34 10.83 -0.42
CA ILE A 130 9.35 11.77 -0.95
C ILE A 130 9.08 13.20 -0.44
N GLY A 131 7.83 13.52 -0.02
CA GLY A 131 7.50 14.81 0.58
C GLY A 131 7.13 15.89 -0.41
N PHE A 132 6.76 15.55 -1.63
CA PHE A 132 6.24 16.52 -2.59
C PHE A 132 4.97 17.19 -2.10
N LYS A 133 4.83 18.50 -2.39
CA LYS A 133 3.59 19.23 -2.14
C LYS A 133 2.48 18.68 -3.02
N TRP A 134 1.37 18.33 -2.41
CA TRP A 134 0.20 17.83 -3.14
C TRP A 134 -1.09 18.47 -2.63
N SER A 135 -2.09 18.50 -3.49
CA SER A 135 -3.45 18.88 -3.15
C SER A 135 -4.46 17.91 -3.77
N THR A 136 -5.76 18.16 -3.54
CA THR A 136 -6.81 17.25 -3.99
C THR A 136 -7.94 18.00 -4.68
N ILE A 137 -8.57 17.37 -5.67
CA ILE A 137 -9.86 17.75 -6.23
C ILE A 137 -10.84 16.63 -5.96
N SER A 138 -12.00 16.98 -5.40
CA SER A 138 -13.04 15.99 -5.10
C SER A 138 -13.95 15.78 -6.31
N TYR A 139 -14.32 14.53 -6.58
CA TYR A 139 -15.29 14.18 -7.62
C TYR A 139 -16.22 13.06 -7.18
N VAL A 140 -17.34 12.90 -7.89
CA VAL A 140 -18.28 11.78 -7.70
C VAL A 140 -17.95 10.70 -8.69
N SER A 141 -17.62 9.50 -8.20
CA SER A 141 -17.30 8.36 -9.06
C SER A 141 -18.54 7.86 -9.80
N ALA A 142 -18.40 7.67 -11.10
CA ALA A 142 -19.45 7.05 -11.91
C ALA A 142 -19.57 5.55 -11.63
N ASN A 143 -20.74 4.98 -11.91
CA ASN A 143 -20.89 3.52 -11.95
C ASN A 143 -20.10 2.98 -13.14
N ARG A 144 -19.47 1.81 -12.96
CA ARG A 144 -18.78 1.13 -14.06
C ARG A 144 -19.76 0.87 -15.20
N LYS A 145 -19.43 1.32 -16.41
CA LYS A 145 -20.29 1.19 -17.59
C LYS A 145 -20.36 -0.26 -18.10
N SER A 146 -19.31 -1.07 -17.91
CA SER A 146 -19.25 -2.47 -18.36
C SER A 146 -18.23 -3.28 -17.54
N GLY A 147 -18.40 -4.61 -17.55
CA GLY A 147 -17.49 -5.56 -16.89
C GLY A 147 -17.72 -5.75 -15.39
N LYS A 148 -17.17 -6.86 -14.86
CA LYS A 148 -17.13 -7.16 -13.42
C LYS A 148 -15.80 -6.71 -12.82
N SER A 149 -15.79 -6.38 -11.53
CA SER A 149 -14.54 -6.12 -10.83
C SER A 149 -13.64 -7.35 -10.88
N THR A 150 -12.42 -7.19 -11.37
CA THR A 150 -11.39 -8.24 -11.35
C THR A 150 -10.64 -8.27 -10.00
N ALA A 151 -10.88 -7.28 -9.13
CA ALA A 151 -10.28 -7.25 -7.81
C ALA A 151 -10.92 -8.33 -6.92
N SER A 152 -10.21 -9.44 -6.70
CA SER A 152 -10.57 -10.47 -5.74
C SER A 152 -10.41 -9.96 -4.32
N LEU A 153 -11.05 -10.62 -3.35
CA LEU A 153 -10.89 -10.29 -1.94
C LEU A 153 -9.41 -10.44 -1.51
N SER A 154 -8.73 -11.49 -1.97
CA SER A 154 -7.29 -11.69 -1.74
C SER A 154 -6.47 -10.52 -2.24
N PHE A 155 -6.69 -10.04 -3.48
CA PHE A 155 -6.01 -8.86 -4.00
C PHE A 155 -6.23 -7.61 -3.14
N LEU A 156 -7.44 -7.39 -2.64
CA LEU A 156 -7.74 -6.25 -1.76
C LEU A 156 -7.01 -6.34 -0.42
N ILE A 157 -6.90 -7.55 0.15
CA ILE A 157 -6.14 -7.81 1.38
C ILE A 157 -4.65 -7.56 1.13
N ASP A 158 -4.08 -8.16 0.08
CA ASP A 158 -2.66 -8.02 -0.26
C ASP A 158 -2.29 -6.57 -0.53
N PHE A 159 -3.14 -5.85 -1.27
CA PHE A 159 -2.94 -4.42 -1.53
C PHE A 159 -3.09 -3.56 -0.27
N GLY A 160 -3.97 -3.97 0.65
CA GLY A 160 -4.13 -3.34 1.96
C GLY A 160 -2.89 -3.54 2.84
N ILE A 161 -2.38 -4.76 2.92
CA ILE A 161 -1.14 -5.12 3.65
C ILE A 161 0.05 -4.37 3.05
N LEU A 162 0.19 -4.35 1.72
CA LEU A 162 1.20 -3.57 1.01
C LEU A 162 1.18 -2.10 1.45
N GLY A 163 -0.01 -1.48 1.47
CA GLY A 163 -0.16 -0.09 1.91
C GLY A 163 0.30 0.16 3.34
N ILE A 164 0.07 -0.77 4.27
CA ILE A 164 0.49 -0.67 5.67
C ILE A 164 2.01 -0.85 5.78
N ILE A 165 2.56 -1.89 5.20
CA ILE A 165 3.99 -2.23 5.29
C ILE A 165 4.85 -1.13 4.67
N THR A 166 4.45 -0.60 3.50
CA THR A 166 5.20 0.46 2.82
C THR A 166 5.12 1.81 3.51
N SER A 167 4.06 2.05 4.28
CA SER A 167 3.79 3.37 4.87
C SER A 167 4.22 3.49 6.31
N SER A 168 4.57 2.38 6.99
CA SER A 168 4.83 2.44 8.44
C SER A 168 5.71 1.30 8.96
N ARG A 169 6.59 1.67 9.89
CA ARG A 169 7.35 0.73 10.74
C ARG A 169 6.62 0.40 12.05
N LYS A 170 5.48 1.03 12.33
CA LYS A 170 4.76 0.86 13.61
C LYS A 170 4.28 -0.57 13.88
N PRO A 171 3.80 -1.36 12.88
CA PRO A 171 3.43 -2.74 13.13
C PRO A 171 4.59 -3.58 13.69
N MET A 172 5.79 -3.40 13.13
CA MET A 172 6.99 -4.09 13.64
C MET A 172 7.34 -3.63 15.05
N ARG A 173 7.29 -2.32 15.34
CA ARG A 173 7.52 -1.78 16.67
C ARG A 173 6.50 -2.30 17.69
N LEU A 174 5.23 -2.42 17.30
CA LEU A 174 4.18 -2.98 18.16
C LEU A 174 4.52 -4.41 18.59
N ILE A 175 4.98 -5.25 17.66
CA ILE A 175 5.40 -6.62 17.97
C ILE A 175 6.59 -6.62 18.92
N THR A 176 7.58 -5.74 18.68
CA THR A 176 8.75 -5.60 19.56
C THR A 176 8.32 -5.22 20.99
N PHE A 177 7.44 -4.22 21.13
CA PHE A 177 6.93 -3.81 22.45
C PHE A 177 6.11 -4.91 23.13
N LEU A 178 5.24 -5.60 22.39
CA LEU A 178 4.49 -6.74 22.91
C LEU A 178 5.43 -7.87 23.37
N GLY A 179 6.41 -8.22 22.56
CA GLY A 179 7.39 -9.25 22.90
C GLY A 179 8.21 -8.89 24.15
N LEU A 180 8.71 -7.64 24.22
CA LEU A 180 9.46 -7.16 25.39
C LEU A 180 8.58 -7.14 26.66
N THR A 181 7.34 -6.63 26.56
CA THR A 181 6.42 -6.57 27.70
C THR A 181 6.07 -7.96 28.20
N LEU A 182 5.68 -8.88 27.29
CA LEU A 182 5.37 -10.25 27.65
C LEU A 182 6.59 -11.01 28.21
N GLY A 183 7.76 -10.79 27.62
CA GLY A 183 9.02 -11.36 28.11
C GLY A 183 9.34 -10.89 29.52
N PHE A 184 9.23 -9.59 29.78
CA PHE A 184 9.46 -9.02 31.13
C PHE A 184 8.46 -9.53 32.16
N LEU A 185 7.17 -9.57 31.81
CA LEU A 185 6.13 -10.14 32.68
C LEU A 185 6.36 -11.63 32.95
N SER A 186 6.81 -12.38 31.96
CA SER A 186 7.13 -13.81 32.11
C SER A 186 8.29 -14.04 33.09
N ILE A 187 9.32 -13.20 33.04
CA ILE A 187 10.45 -13.27 33.99
C ILE A 187 9.96 -13.00 35.41
N ILE A 188 9.17 -11.93 35.61
CA ILE A 188 8.61 -11.62 36.94
C ILE A 188 7.74 -12.77 37.44
N PHE A 189 6.84 -13.28 36.60
CA PHE A 189 5.96 -14.40 36.95
C PHE A 189 6.77 -15.66 37.32
N SER A 190 7.80 -15.98 36.56
CA SER A 190 8.69 -17.11 36.83
C SER A 190 9.40 -16.98 38.18
N LEU A 191 9.88 -15.76 38.50
CA LEU A 191 10.53 -15.48 39.80
C LEU A 191 9.55 -15.64 40.98
N VAL A 192 8.31 -15.10 40.83
CA VAL A 192 7.26 -15.26 41.85
C VAL A 192 6.92 -16.73 42.05
N VAL A 193 6.75 -17.48 41.00
CA VAL A 193 6.46 -18.94 41.07
C VAL A 193 7.62 -19.69 41.73
N MET A 194 8.86 -19.36 41.37
CA MET A 194 10.05 -19.97 41.98
C MET A 194 10.13 -19.70 43.50
N ILE A 195 9.94 -18.45 43.93
CA ILE A 195 9.95 -18.06 45.34
C ILE A 195 8.83 -18.74 46.11
N THR A 196 7.59 -18.71 45.58
CA THR A 196 6.43 -19.36 46.23
C THR A 196 6.61 -20.88 46.31
N LYS A 197 7.24 -21.52 45.31
CA LYS A 197 7.56 -22.96 45.39
C LYS A 197 8.59 -23.26 46.46
N ILE A 198 9.58 -22.43 46.69
CA ILE A 198 10.60 -22.61 47.76
C ILE A 198 9.95 -22.48 49.14
N ILE A 199 9.06 -21.45 49.32
CA ILE A 199 8.42 -21.22 50.64
C ILE A 199 7.34 -22.24 50.96
N PHE A 200 6.55 -22.69 49.97
CA PHE A 200 5.41 -23.60 50.16
C PHE A 200 5.60 -24.93 49.47
N TRP A 201 6.76 -25.56 49.65
CA TRP A 201 7.20 -26.77 48.94
C TRP A 201 6.14 -27.86 48.80
N ASN A 202 5.38 -28.14 49.87
CA ASN A 202 4.40 -29.24 49.95
C ASN A 202 2.96 -28.85 49.54
N LYS A 203 2.68 -27.55 49.34
CA LYS A 203 1.31 -27.06 49.08
C LYS A 203 1.05 -26.70 47.60
N PHE A 204 2.08 -26.74 46.78
CA PHE A 204 1.98 -26.23 45.40
C PHE A 204 1.80 -27.37 44.39
N ALA A 205 0.54 -27.76 44.18
CA ALA A 205 0.18 -28.59 43.03
C ALA A 205 -0.04 -27.72 41.82
N PHE A 206 0.92 -27.64 40.91
CA PHE A 206 0.72 -27.00 39.60
C PHE A 206 -0.16 -27.91 38.74
N GLY A 207 -1.39 -27.50 38.51
CA GLY A 207 -2.29 -28.20 37.62
C GLY A 207 -1.79 -28.20 36.16
N VAL A 208 -1.73 -29.35 35.54
CA VAL A 208 -1.36 -29.52 34.11
C VAL A 208 -2.14 -28.60 33.19
N ALA A 209 -3.40 -28.30 33.54
CA ALA A 209 -4.27 -27.39 32.79
C ALA A 209 -3.71 -25.95 32.70
N MET A 210 -3.16 -25.42 33.80
CA MET A 210 -2.59 -24.05 33.79
C MET A 210 -1.33 -23.97 32.91
N ILE A 211 -0.48 -24.99 32.96
CA ILE A 211 0.72 -25.06 32.11
C ILE A 211 0.31 -25.12 30.63
N SER A 212 -0.71 -25.94 30.30
CA SER A 212 -1.18 -26.09 28.92
C SER A 212 -1.77 -24.80 28.38
N VAL A 213 -2.62 -24.09 29.13
CA VAL A 213 -3.20 -22.81 28.73
C VAL A 213 -2.12 -21.75 28.52
N THR A 214 -1.16 -21.67 29.43
CA THR A 214 -0.05 -20.70 29.34
C THR A 214 0.81 -20.97 28.11
N ASN A 215 1.15 -22.25 27.83
CA ASN A 215 1.93 -22.62 26.64
C ASN A 215 1.18 -22.31 25.35
N LEU A 216 -0.12 -22.56 25.25
CA LEU A 216 -0.93 -22.22 24.08
C LEU A 216 -0.99 -20.71 23.84
N LEU A 217 -1.12 -19.90 24.90
CA LEU A 217 -1.12 -18.45 24.80
C LEU A 217 0.23 -17.93 24.26
N PHE A 218 1.35 -18.41 24.80
CA PHE A 218 2.68 -18.02 24.33
C PHE A 218 2.93 -18.50 22.90
N ALA A 219 2.59 -19.74 22.58
CA ALA A 219 2.73 -20.29 21.22
C ALA A 219 1.91 -19.47 20.22
N GLY A 220 0.65 -19.14 20.54
CA GLY A 220 -0.19 -18.29 19.70
C GLY A 220 0.41 -16.90 19.48
N THR A 221 0.94 -16.26 20.54
CA THR A 221 1.58 -14.95 20.44
C THR A 221 2.85 -15.00 19.57
N ILE A 222 3.67 -16.05 19.71
CA ILE A 222 4.88 -16.26 18.91
C ILE A 222 4.49 -16.47 17.43
N LEU A 223 3.52 -17.32 17.14
CA LEU A 223 3.05 -17.57 15.77
C LEU A 223 2.49 -16.33 15.12
N PHE A 224 1.72 -15.51 15.86
CA PHE A 224 1.23 -14.23 15.37
C PHE A 224 2.37 -13.27 15.03
N ALA A 225 3.37 -13.15 15.91
CA ALA A 225 4.54 -12.31 15.66
C ALA A 225 5.35 -12.78 14.45
N LEU A 226 5.57 -14.09 14.33
CA LEU A 226 6.24 -14.71 13.19
C LEU A 226 5.48 -14.48 11.87
N GLY A 227 4.15 -14.53 11.91
CA GLY A 227 3.31 -14.22 10.74
C GLY A 227 3.55 -12.81 10.22
N ILE A 228 3.54 -11.81 11.11
CA ILE A 228 3.82 -10.42 10.71
C ILE A 228 5.26 -10.26 10.21
N ILE A 229 6.24 -10.86 10.87
CA ILE A 229 7.64 -10.84 10.41
C ILE A 229 7.75 -11.47 9.02
N GLY A 230 7.05 -12.59 8.78
CA GLY A 230 6.99 -13.27 7.48
C GLY A 230 6.47 -12.36 6.36
N GLU A 231 5.41 -11.59 6.62
CA GLU A 231 4.90 -10.59 5.66
C GLU A 231 5.95 -9.53 5.32
N TYR A 232 6.67 -8.99 6.31
CA TYR A 232 7.73 -8.02 6.06
C TYR A 232 8.90 -8.62 5.28
N ILE A 233 9.31 -9.85 5.61
CA ILE A 233 10.37 -10.56 4.87
C ILE A 233 9.93 -10.84 3.43
N GLY A 234 8.70 -11.30 3.23
CA GLY A 234 8.12 -11.50 1.90
C GLY A 234 8.14 -10.22 1.07
N PHE A 235 7.77 -9.09 1.67
CA PHE A 235 7.80 -7.79 1.02
C PHE A 235 9.22 -7.32 0.68
N ILE A 236 10.19 -7.49 1.60
CA ILE A 236 11.61 -7.18 1.35
C ILE A 236 12.14 -8.04 0.21
N ASN A 237 11.81 -9.33 0.20
CA ASN A 237 12.20 -10.25 -0.87
C ASN A 237 11.67 -9.80 -2.24
N GLN A 238 10.38 -9.42 -2.34
CA GLN A 238 9.82 -8.90 -3.59
C GLN A 238 10.53 -7.65 -4.11
N ARG A 239 10.96 -6.75 -3.21
CA ARG A 239 11.71 -5.54 -3.57
C ARG A 239 13.16 -5.81 -3.91
N SER A 240 13.77 -6.80 -3.29
CA SER A 240 15.15 -7.24 -3.51
C SER A 240 15.36 -7.83 -4.91
N LEU A 241 14.30 -8.43 -5.47
CA LEU A 241 14.30 -8.94 -6.83
C LEU A 241 14.32 -7.78 -7.82
N LYS A 242 15.43 -7.56 -8.50
CA LYS A 242 15.62 -6.51 -9.52
C LYS A 242 14.90 -6.84 -10.84
N PHE A 243 13.62 -7.18 -10.76
CA PHE A 243 12.82 -7.36 -11.96
C PHE A 243 12.37 -6.00 -12.52
N PRO A 244 12.34 -5.84 -13.85
CA PRO A 244 11.74 -4.66 -14.47
C PRO A 244 10.26 -4.60 -14.09
N LEU A 245 9.68 -3.38 -14.04
CA LEU A 245 8.24 -3.21 -13.75
C LEU A 245 7.36 -4.07 -14.66
N VAL A 246 7.66 -4.04 -15.94
CA VAL A 246 7.03 -4.85 -16.97
C VAL A 246 8.06 -5.25 -18.03
N ILE A 247 7.75 -6.29 -18.78
CA ILE A 247 8.44 -6.62 -20.03
C ILE A 247 7.49 -6.25 -21.15
N GLU A 248 7.89 -5.29 -21.97
CA GLU A 248 7.09 -4.81 -23.08
C GLU A 248 7.28 -5.72 -24.29
N LYS A 249 6.15 -6.06 -24.93
CA LYS A 249 6.14 -6.78 -26.19
C LYS A 249 6.27 -5.79 -27.36
N GLU A 250 5.58 -4.66 -27.26
CA GLU A 250 5.53 -3.64 -28.28
C GLU A 250 5.30 -2.27 -27.66
N ARG A 251 6.00 -1.26 -28.18
CA ARG A 251 5.83 0.14 -27.81
C ARG A 251 5.70 0.96 -29.10
N PHE A 252 4.66 1.79 -29.16
CA PHE A 252 4.39 2.66 -30.30
C PHE A 252 4.10 4.08 -29.84
N ASN A 253 4.73 5.08 -30.46
CA ASN A 253 4.60 6.51 -30.17
C ASN A 253 4.75 6.91 -28.67
N VAL A 254 5.45 6.13 -27.89
CA VAL A 254 5.79 6.46 -26.51
C VAL A 254 7.30 6.51 -26.39
N PRO A 255 7.90 7.63 -25.96
CA PRO A 255 9.35 7.74 -25.82
C PRO A 255 9.92 6.63 -24.94
N SER A 256 11.07 6.07 -25.32
CA SER A 256 11.79 5.09 -24.51
C SER A 256 12.67 5.83 -23.51
N ASN A 257 12.30 5.83 -22.24
CA ASN A 257 13.10 6.38 -21.15
C ASN A 257 13.92 5.31 -20.41
N GLN A 258 14.18 4.16 -21.05
CA GLN A 258 15.11 3.20 -20.47
C GLN A 258 16.51 3.80 -20.54
N LYS A 259 17.04 4.28 -19.40
CA LYS A 259 18.49 4.43 -19.23
C LYS A 259 19.09 3.03 -19.48
N LYS A 260 19.89 2.93 -20.54
CA LYS A 260 20.74 1.76 -20.80
C LYS A 260 21.67 1.48 -19.62
#